data_aaf8d6a81e922bab44f811c3c71cf4f6
#
_entry.id   aaf8d6a81e922bab44f811c3c71cf4f6
#
_cell.length_a   1.000
_cell.length_b   1.000
_cell.length_c   1.000
_cell.angle_alpha   90.00
_cell.angle_beta   90.00
_cell.angle_gamma   90.00
#
_symmetry.space_group_name_H-M   'P 1'
#
loop_
_entity.id
_entity.type
_entity.pdbx_description
1 polymer ?
#
loop_
_entity_poly.entity_id
_entity_poly.type
_entity_poly.pdbx_seq_one_letter_code
_entity_poly.pdbx_strand_id
1 'polypeptide(L)'
;MAQFGRVGFLAQAMKDFKMLDVHTSPVHCLSPASRRIPASSVNSNIKIIPLSRTARDVRRFLNVSYAVYRNDPHWVAPLLMDLKKVFTNSNPLFEHAEMALWVAARNGQDVGRIAGIIDQHHNRAQKDNAAFFGFFECPDDAAVSRQLFEAVFAWARQGGTRRVLGPMNPTMNDECGLLVDGFDSPPTFMMTYNPRYYLDLVAAEGFRKVKDLLAFHIDFQKCPLDRLARIAGKTRQRHPEITLVPVRRATLSSDMAKVKEVYNAAWQDNWGFIPMTDAEIDFMAKRLKPLLVDGLIWVAEAAGEPVGFMLALPDYNTALKPLRGRLLTPRLLGFLPYLLGWKCPPRCRVITLGVKEKYRNHGLEALMLTEGFKTGFKVGFKDAEASWILEDNLMMCRLLEAFGGKPYKTYRLFEREV
;
A
#
# COMPACT_ATOMS: atom_id res chain seq x y z
N MET A 1 -9.75 15.08 -26.87
CA MET A 1 -8.58 14.22 -27.15
C MET A 1 -8.03 13.42 -25.95
N ALA A 2 -8.72 13.36 -24.81
CA ALA A 2 -8.26 12.60 -23.62
C ALA A 2 -8.76 11.13 -23.57
N GLN A 3 -9.51 10.68 -24.56
CA GLN A 3 -10.14 9.34 -24.56
C GLN A 3 -9.27 8.17 -25.03
N PHE A 4 -8.23 8.43 -25.82
CA PHE A 4 -7.45 7.34 -26.46
C PHE A 4 -6.38 6.70 -25.56
N GLY A 5 -5.94 7.34 -24.50
CA GLY A 5 -4.88 6.81 -23.62
C GLY A 5 -5.32 5.67 -22.67
N ARG A 6 -6.62 5.54 -22.40
CA ARG A 6 -7.16 4.54 -21.45
C ARG A 6 -7.52 3.21 -22.13
N VAL A 7 -7.72 3.20 -23.44
CA VAL A 7 -7.93 1.98 -24.24
C VAL A 7 -6.64 1.15 -24.34
N GLY A 8 -5.46 1.79 -24.23
CA GLY A 8 -4.17 1.11 -24.22
C GLY A 8 -3.95 0.14 -23.05
N PHE A 9 -4.60 0.37 -21.89
CA PHE A 9 -4.51 -0.54 -20.74
C PHE A 9 -5.23 -1.86 -21.00
N LEU A 10 -6.43 -1.82 -21.59
CA LEU A 10 -7.15 -3.03 -22.03
C LEU A 10 -6.38 -3.77 -23.12
N ALA A 11 -5.79 -3.05 -24.07
CA ALA A 11 -5.00 -3.64 -25.15
C ALA A 11 -3.70 -4.27 -24.60
N GLN A 12 -3.06 -3.67 -23.61
CA GLN A 12 -1.87 -4.23 -22.97
C GLN A 12 -2.24 -5.41 -22.05
N ALA A 13 -3.29 -5.29 -21.24
CA ALA A 13 -3.81 -6.39 -20.43
C ALA A 13 -4.28 -7.58 -21.29
N MET A 14 -4.83 -7.32 -22.49
CA MET A 14 -5.23 -8.35 -23.44
C MET A 14 -4.05 -8.93 -24.24
N LYS A 15 -2.98 -8.16 -24.48
CA LYS A 15 -1.74 -8.67 -25.10
C LYS A 15 -0.97 -9.58 -24.13
N ASP A 16 -0.88 -9.20 -22.86
CA ASP A 16 -0.27 -10.01 -21.80
C ASP A 16 -1.06 -11.31 -21.56
N PHE A 17 -2.33 -11.34 -21.98
CA PHE A 17 -3.24 -12.49 -21.83
C PHE A 17 -3.05 -13.57 -22.91
N LYS A 18 -2.63 -13.23 -24.14
CA LYS A 18 -2.40 -14.23 -25.20
C LYS A 18 -1.23 -15.18 -24.95
N MET A 19 -0.44 -14.94 -23.91
CA MET A 19 0.71 -15.76 -23.54
C MET A 19 0.44 -16.74 -22.37
N LEU A 20 -0.79 -16.88 -21.90
CA LEU A 20 -1.14 -17.77 -20.80
C LEU A 20 -2.22 -18.76 -21.21
N ASP A 21 -1.82 -20.00 -21.49
CA ASP A 21 -2.73 -21.15 -21.70
C ASP A 21 -3.60 -21.39 -20.45
N VAL A 22 -4.92 -21.33 -20.65
CA VAL A 22 -5.93 -21.49 -19.61
C VAL A 22 -6.41 -22.94 -19.61
N HIS A 23 -5.89 -23.75 -18.69
CA HIS A 23 -6.58 -24.97 -18.26
C HIS A 23 -7.60 -24.65 -17.18
N THR A 24 -8.87 -24.62 -17.55
CA THR A 24 -10.01 -24.49 -16.61
C THR A 24 -10.43 -25.88 -16.14
N SER A 25 -10.26 -26.17 -14.85
CA SER A 25 -10.96 -27.25 -14.17
C SER A 25 -12.14 -26.70 -13.38
N PRO A 26 -13.32 -27.32 -13.42
CA PRO A 26 -14.51 -26.82 -12.73
C PRO A 26 -14.43 -27.07 -11.22
N VAL A 27 -14.76 -26.06 -10.45
CA VAL A 27 -14.91 -26.15 -8.99
C VAL A 27 -16.35 -26.52 -8.67
N HIS A 28 -16.55 -27.70 -8.10
CA HIS A 28 -17.85 -28.12 -7.57
C HIS A 28 -18.30 -27.24 -6.40
N CYS A 29 -19.49 -26.69 -6.52
CA CYS A 29 -20.20 -25.98 -5.47
C CYS A 29 -20.76 -27.00 -4.47
N LEU A 30 -20.26 -27.03 -3.23
CA LEU A 30 -20.86 -27.76 -2.13
C LEU A 30 -21.67 -26.78 -1.25
N SER A 31 -22.90 -27.18 -0.95
CA SER A 31 -23.90 -26.50 -0.14
C SER A 31 -23.48 -26.32 1.33
N PRO A 32 -23.96 -25.29 2.05
CA PRO A 32 -23.51 -24.99 3.41
C PRO A 32 -24.29 -25.80 4.44
N ALA A 33 -23.60 -26.72 5.13
CA ALA A 33 -24.09 -27.29 6.38
C ALA A 33 -23.29 -26.67 7.53
N SER A 34 -23.97 -25.90 8.36
CA SER A 34 -23.43 -25.33 9.61
C SER A 34 -23.18 -26.47 10.62
N ARG A 35 -21.90 -26.74 10.92
CA ARG A 35 -21.51 -27.51 12.11
C ARG A 35 -20.60 -26.63 12.96
N ARG A 36 -21.09 -26.27 14.16
CA ARG A 36 -20.26 -25.81 15.27
C ARG A 36 -19.32 -26.94 15.64
N ILE A 37 -18.02 -26.70 15.56
CA ILE A 37 -17.00 -27.65 16.05
C ILE A 37 -16.75 -27.31 17.51
N PRO A 38 -16.88 -28.28 18.44
CA PRO A 38 -16.56 -28.06 19.86
C PRO A 38 -15.02 -27.96 20.00
N ALA A 39 -14.58 -27.09 20.89
CA ALA A 39 -13.19 -26.96 21.32
C ALA A 39 -12.79 -28.23 22.08
N SER A 40 -12.13 -29.16 21.42
CA SER A 40 -11.43 -30.26 22.05
C SER A 40 -10.04 -30.42 21.42
N SER A 41 -9.04 -30.56 22.28
CA SER A 41 -7.63 -30.79 22.05
C SER A 41 -7.35 -31.77 20.90
N VAL A 42 -7.25 -31.27 19.68
CA VAL A 42 -6.74 -32.07 18.57
C VAL A 42 -5.32 -31.56 18.34
N ASN A 43 -4.35 -32.47 18.54
CA ASN A 43 -2.96 -32.31 18.09
C ASN A 43 -3.01 -32.21 16.55
N SER A 44 -3.37 -31.03 16.06
CA SER A 44 -3.54 -30.78 14.63
C SER A 44 -2.16 -30.75 14.01
N ASN A 45 -1.88 -31.71 13.13
CA ASN A 45 -0.63 -31.82 12.39
C ASN A 45 -0.47 -30.61 11.45
N ILE A 46 -0.02 -29.49 12.02
CA ILE A 46 0.30 -28.28 11.27
C ILE A 46 1.67 -28.53 10.63
N LYS A 47 1.77 -28.32 9.32
CA LYS A 47 3.04 -28.42 8.57
C LYS A 47 3.35 -27.06 7.99
N ILE A 48 4.54 -26.54 8.29
CA ILE A 48 5.08 -25.35 7.63
C ILE A 48 5.81 -25.79 6.37
N ILE A 49 5.36 -25.28 5.23
CA ILE A 49 5.86 -25.65 3.91
C ILE A 49 6.53 -24.41 3.31
N PRO A 50 7.87 -24.48 3.12
CA PRO A 50 8.57 -23.42 2.39
C PRO A 50 8.13 -23.44 0.93
N LEU A 51 7.98 -22.26 0.35
CA LEU A 51 7.59 -22.08 -1.05
C LEU A 51 8.71 -21.36 -1.79
N SER A 52 8.87 -21.70 -3.05
CA SER A 52 9.70 -20.94 -3.98
C SER A 52 8.88 -19.80 -4.62
N ARG A 53 9.56 -18.89 -5.33
CA ARG A 53 8.88 -17.80 -6.06
C ARG A 53 8.42 -18.21 -7.47
N THR A 54 8.10 -19.49 -7.69
CA THR A 54 7.46 -19.94 -8.93
C THR A 54 6.03 -19.41 -9.04
N ALA A 55 5.51 -19.29 -10.25
CA ALA A 55 4.13 -18.87 -10.48
C ALA A 55 3.08 -19.74 -9.75
N ARG A 56 3.36 -21.04 -9.60
CA ARG A 56 2.53 -22.00 -8.87
C ARG A 56 2.54 -21.70 -7.37
N ASP A 57 3.72 -21.56 -6.78
CA ASP A 57 3.88 -21.35 -5.35
C ASP A 57 3.40 -19.96 -4.92
N VAL A 58 3.70 -18.91 -5.70
CA VAL A 58 3.16 -17.57 -5.48
C VAL A 58 1.63 -17.59 -5.53
N ARG A 59 1.02 -18.32 -6.49
CA ARG A 59 -0.44 -18.46 -6.54
C ARG A 59 -0.99 -19.17 -5.30
N ARG A 60 -0.33 -20.25 -4.84
CA ARG A 60 -0.68 -20.96 -3.61
C ARG A 60 -0.62 -20.03 -2.40
N PHE A 61 0.49 -19.30 -2.24
CA PHE A 61 0.71 -18.33 -1.20
C PHE A 61 -0.38 -17.26 -1.17
N LEU A 62 -0.69 -16.64 -2.32
CA LEU A 62 -1.68 -15.56 -2.42
C LEU A 62 -3.12 -16.03 -2.17
N ASN A 63 -3.43 -17.28 -2.43
CA ASN A 63 -4.78 -17.81 -2.25
C ASN A 63 -5.21 -17.94 -0.78
N VAL A 64 -4.28 -17.99 0.18
CA VAL A 64 -4.58 -18.11 1.61
C VAL A 64 -5.49 -16.98 2.10
N SER A 65 -5.28 -15.74 1.65
CA SER A 65 -6.10 -14.60 2.05
C SER A 65 -7.60 -14.81 1.78
N TYR A 66 -7.94 -15.48 0.69
CA TYR A 66 -9.36 -15.71 0.35
C TYR A 66 -10.09 -16.63 1.34
N ALA A 67 -9.37 -17.49 2.05
CA ALA A 67 -9.94 -18.29 3.11
C ALA A 67 -10.12 -17.48 4.41
N VAL A 68 -9.11 -16.70 4.76
CA VAL A 68 -9.11 -15.84 5.96
C VAL A 68 -10.24 -14.79 5.88
N TYR A 69 -10.34 -14.07 4.76
CA TYR A 69 -11.31 -12.97 4.61
C TYR A 69 -12.63 -13.37 3.95
N ARG A 70 -12.97 -14.65 3.92
CA ARG A 70 -14.17 -15.15 3.20
C ARG A 70 -15.45 -14.41 3.54
N ASN A 71 -15.65 -14.08 4.81
CA ASN A 71 -16.86 -13.48 5.36
C ASN A 71 -16.64 -12.03 5.82
N ASP A 72 -15.48 -11.44 5.53
CA ASP A 72 -15.18 -10.07 5.94
C ASP A 72 -15.76 -9.07 4.92
N PRO A 73 -16.72 -8.20 5.34
CA PRO A 73 -17.36 -7.25 4.45
C PRO A 73 -16.46 -6.08 4.08
N HIS A 74 -15.39 -5.82 4.83
CA HIS A 74 -14.49 -4.69 4.61
C HIS A 74 -13.28 -5.04 3.77
N TRP A 75 -12.92 -6.32 3.69
CA TRP A 75 -11.76 -6.72 2.90
C TRP A 75 -11.92 -6.44 1.41
N VAL A 76 -10.87 -5.89 0.81
CA VAL A 76 -10.75 -5.68 -0.63
C VAL A 76 -9.60 -6.55 -1.15
N ALA A 77 -9.95 -7.56 -1.95
CA ALA A 77 -8.94 -8.42 -2.54
C ALA A 77 -8.06 -7.64 -3.51
N PRO A 78 -6.73 -7.65 -3.35
CA PRO A 78 -5.82 -7.01 -4.28
C PRO A 78 -5.90 -7.67 -5.66
N LEU A 79 -5.60 -6.94 -6.72
CA LEU A 79 -5.52 -7.52 -8.07
C LEU A 79 -4.38 -8.52 -8.14
N LEU A 80 -4.70 -9.80 -8.28
CA LEU A 80 -3.72 -10.88 -8.30
C LEU A 80 -2.67 -10.72 -9.40
N MET A 81 -3.03 -10.14 -10.55
CA MET A 81 -2.08 -9.90 -11.65
C MET A 81 -1.01 -8.88 -11.26
N ASP A 82 -1.37 -7.85 -10.51
CA ASP A 82 -0.43 -6.83 -10.06
C ASP A 82 0.37 -7.32 -8.85
N LEU A 83 -0.30 -7.93 -7.87
CA LEU A 83 0.35 -8.45 -6.67
C LEU A 83 1.41 -9.53 -7.00
N LYS A 84 1.18 -10.37 -8.01
CA LYS A 84 2.17 -11.36 -8.46
C LYS A 84 3.49 -10.73 -8.91
N LYS A 85 3.46 -9.53 -9.48
CA LYS A 85 4.68 -8.82 -9.93
C LYS A 85 5.64 -8.54 -8.79
N VAL A 86 5.11 -8.37 -7.56
CA VAL A 86 5.92 -8.15 -6.36
C VAL A 86 6.87 -9.33 -6.11
N PHE A 87 6.50 -10.54 -6.48
CA PHE A 87 7.23 -11.79 -6.24
C PHE A 87 8.09 -12.23 -7.43
N THR A 88 8.09 -11.50 -8.55
CA THR A 88 8.88 -11.87 -9.74
C THR A 88 10.29 -11.32 -9.66
N ASN A 89 11.24 -11.98 -10.32
CA ASN A 89 12.62 -11.52 -10.40
C ASN A 89 12.78 -10.18 -11.14
N SER A 90 11.75 -9.71 -11.85
CA SER A 90 11.72 -8.38 -12.47
C SER A 90 11.42 -7.25 -11.47
N ASN A 91 11.10 -7.56 -10.22
CA ASN A 91 10.99 -6.57 -9.17
C ASN A 91 12.39 -6.16 -8.71
N PRO A 92 12.76 -4.87 -8.83
CA PRO A 92 14.09 -4.36 -8.45
C PRO A 92 14.47 -4.61 -6.98
N LEU A 93 13.50 -4.82 -6.10
CA LEU A 93 13.74 -5.22 -4.71
C LEU A 93 14.75 -6.38 -4.61
N PHE A 94 14.68 -7.35 -5.54
CA PHE A 94 15.55 -8.52 -5.51
C PHE A 94 17.00 -8.28 -5.97
N GLU A 95 17.36 -7.06 -6.31
CA GLU A 95 18.75 -6.64 -6.49
C GLU A 95 19.48 -6.47 -5.15
N HIS A 96 18.73 -6.26 -4.05
CA HIS A 96 19.30 -5.97 -2.74
C HIS A 96 18.58 -6.67 -1.57
N ALA A 97 17.50 -7.42 -1.83
CA ALA A 97 16.77 -8.11 -0.79
C ALA A 97 16.54 -9.59 -1.10
N GLU A 98 16.49 -10.39 -0.04
CA GLU A 98 16.08 -11.79 -0.06
C GLU A 98 14.67 -11.91 0.53
N MET A 99 13.89 -12.84 -0.02
CA MET A 99 12.52 -13.13 0.45
C MET A 99 12.30 -14.63 0.52
N ALA A 100 11.87 -15.10 1.67
CA ALA A 100 11.42 -16.46 1.90
C ALA A 100 9.91 -16.48 2.14
N LEU A 101 9.23 -17.52 1.65
CA LEU A 101 7.78 -17.66 1.72
C LEU A 101 7.41 -18.97 2.39
N TRP A 102 6.43 -18.94 3.29
CA TRP A 102 5.88 -20.14 3.93
C TRP A 102 4.35 -20.15 3.93
N VAL A 103 3.81 -21.34 3.83
CA VAL A 103 2.39 -21.61 4.12
C VAL A 103 2.29 -22.62 5.26
N ALA A 104 1.33 -22.40 6.14
CA ALA A 104 0.91 -23.38 7.12
C ALA A 104 -0.20 -24.23 6.52
N ALA A 105 -0.03 -25.55 6.47
CA ALA A 105 -1.03 -26.50 6.01
C ALA A 105 -1.53 -27.35 7.18
N ARG A 106 -2.85 -27.52 7.27
CA ARG A 106 -3.52 -28.40 8.23
C ARG A 106 -4.46 -29.32 7.47
N ASN A 107 -4.32 -30.63 7.70
CA ASN A 107 -5.11 -31.64 7.00
C ASN A 107 -5.11 -31.48 5.46
N GLY A 108 -3.96 -31.13 4.89
CA GLY A 108 -3.78 -30.94 3.46
C GLY A 108 -4.33 -29.62 2.89
N GLN A 109 -4.89 -28.74 3.71
CA GLN A 109 -5.37 -27.41 3.32
C GLN A 109 -4.43 -26.31 3.82
N ASP A 110 -4.12 -25.35 2.96
CA ASP A 110 -3.36 -24.15 3.35
C ASP A 110 -4.26 -23.23 4.19
N VAL A 111 -3.85 -22.98 5.43
CA VAL A 111 -4.62 -22.21 6.42
C VAL A 111 -3.97 -20.88 6.80
N GLY A 112 -2.65 -20.75 6.63
CA GLY A 112 -1.94 -19.53 6.94
C GLY A 112 -0.75 -19.31 6.00
N ARG A 113 -0.23 -18.10 5.97
CA ARG A 113 0.98 -17.72 5.21
C ARG A 113 1.76 -16.62 5.91
N ILE A 114 3.05 -16.56 5.63
CA ILE A 114 3.94 -15.47 6.04
C ILE A 114 5.12 -15.37 5.08
N ALA A 115 5.67 -14.17 4.92
CA ALA A 115 6.96 -13.95 4.26
C ALA A 115 7.98 -13.41 5.25
N GLY A 116 9.25 -13.82 5.08
CA GLY A 116 10.40 -13.19 5.68
C GLY A 116 11.18 -12.43 4.62
N ILE A 117 11.65 -11.23 4.92
CA ILE A 117 12.42 -10.38 4.00
C ILE A 117 13.67 -9.87 4.74
N ILE A 118 14.84 -9.97 4.12
CA ILE A 118 16.08 -9.30 4.56
C ILE A 118 16.46 -8.34 3.46
N ASP A 119 16.39 -7.05 3.74
CA ASP A 119 16.73 -6.00 2.79
C ASP A 119 18.06 -5.36 3.19
N GLN A 120 19.12 -5.66 2.43
CA GLN A 120 20.45 -5.13 2.68
C GLN A 120 20.54 -3.62 2.41
N HIS A 121 19.66 -3.08 1.54
CA HIS A 121 19.61 -1.65 1.31
C HIS A 121 19.03 -0.93 2.53
N HIS A 122 17.97 -1.44 3.12
CA HIS A 122 17.44 -0.96 4.40
C HIS A 122 18.49 -1.03 5.50
N ASN A 123 19.09 -2.19 5.70
CA ASN A 123 20.03 -2.40 6.79
C ASN A 123 21.24 -1.46 6.71
N ARG A 124 21.73 -1.17 5.49
CA ARG A 124 22.77 -0.16 5.28
C ARG A 124 22.29 1.25 5.54
N ALA A 125 21.12 1.63 5.01
CA ALA A 125 20.58 2.98 5.14
C ALA A 125 20.26 3.34 6.59
N GLN A 126 19.67 2.40 7.34
CA GLN A 126 19.26 2.60 8.74
C GLN A 126 20.36 2.20 9.75
N LYS A 127 21.51 1.70 9.28
CA LYS A 127 22.60 1.13 10.14
C LYS A 127 22.02 0.08 11.09
N ASP A 128 21.18 -0.79 10.56
CA ASP A 128 20.41 -1.78 11.27
C ASP A 128 20.81 -3.21 10.86
N ASN A 129 20.32 -4.20 11.61
CA ASN A 129 20.43 -5.61 11.30
C ASN A 129 19.09 -6.30 11.53
N ALA A 130 18.13 -5.94 10.71
CA ALA A 130 16.76 -6.39 10.81
C ALA A 130 16.37 -7.30 9.64
N ALA A 131 15.50 -8.26 9.93
CA ALA A 131 14.64 -8.90 8.96
C ALA A 131 13.24 -8.34 9.10
N PHE A 132 12.42 -8.49 8.06
CA PHE A 132 11.01 -8.12 8.11
C PHE A 132 10.13 -9.36 8.04
N PHE A 133 8.96 -9.31 8.71
CA PHE A 133 7.86 -10.19 8.35
C PHE A 133 6.84 -9.40 7.52
N GLY A 134 6.17 -10.09 6.60
CA GLY A 134 5.13 -9.49 5.77
C GLY A 134 4.16 -10.53 5.21
N PHE A 135 3.13 -10.05 4.52
CA PHE A 135 2.09 -10.89 3.92
C PHE A 135 1.51 -11.92 4.88
N PHE A 136 1.50 -11.61 6.18
CA PHE A 136 0.99 -12.49 7.23
C PHE A 136 -0.51 -12.64 7.11
N GLU A 137 -0.96 -13.88 6.97
CA GLU A 137 -2.38 -14.24 6.99
C GLU A 137 -2.55 -15.52 7.80
N CYS A 138 -3.46 -15.49 8.75
CA CYS A 138 -3.66 -16.57 9.70
C CYS A 138 -5.13 -16.62 10.13
N PRO A 139 -5.73 -17.80 10.35
CA PRO A 139 -7.00 -17.89 11.08
C PRO A 139 -6.79 -17.44 12.52
N ASP A 140 -7.87 -17.24 13.27
CA ASP A 140 -7.80 -17.00 14.72
C ASP A 140 -7.34 -18.27 15.45
N ASP A 141 -6.05 -18.56 15.34
CA ASP A 141 -5.41 -19.79 15.82
C ASP A 141 -3.93 -19.53 16.18
N ALA A 142 -3.67 -19.41 17.47
CA ALA A 142 -2.34 -19.14 18.00
C ALA A 142 -1.30 -20.23 17.65
N ALA A 143 -1.71 -21.48 17.45
CA ALA A 143 -0.78 -22.55 17.10
C ALA A 143 -0.28 -22.41 15.66
N VAL A 144 -1.14 -21.99 14.74
CA VAL A 144 -0.76 -21.70 13.34
C VAL A 144 0.15 -20.47 13.30
N SER A 145 -0.25 -19.39 14.00
CA SER A 145 0.54 -18.15 14.08
C SER A 145 1.95 -18.42 14.57
N ARG A 146 2.08 -19.10 15.71
CA ARG A 146 3.37 -19.44 16.31
C ARG A 146 4.28 -20.18 15.33
N GLN A 147 3.79 -21.20 14.65
CA GLN A 147 4.62 -21.97 13.72
C GLN A 147 5.05 -21.14 12.50
N LEU A 148 4.19 -20.25 12.01
CA LEU A 148 4.56 -19.32 10.94
C LEU A 148 5.66 -18.35 11.38
N PHE A 149 5.52 -17.72 12.55
CA PHE A 149 6.51 -16.81 13.08
C PHE A 149 7.83 -17.50 13.42
N GLU A 150 7.79 -18.72 13.98
CA GLU A 150 9.01 -19.51 14.23
C GLU A 150 9.80 -19.79 12.95
N ALA A 151 9.14 -20.02 11.82
CA ALA A 151 9.82 -20.19 10.54
C ALA A 151 10.54 -18.90 10.13
N VAL A 152 9.91 -17.74 10.32
CA VAL A 152 10.55 -16.42 10.06
C VAL A 152 11.72 -16.19 11.01
N PHE A 153 11.56 -16.46 12.31
CA PHE A 153 12.62 -16.24 13.31
C PHE A 153 13.83 -17.15 13.07
N ALA A 154 13.59 -18.43 12.73
CA ALA A 154 14.66 -19.35 12.40
C ALA A 154 15.45 -18.89 11.16
N TRP A 155 14.73 -18.45 10.12
CA TRP A 155 15.34 -17.94 8.90
C TRP A 155 16.09 -16.61 9.13
N ALA A 156 15.51 -15.71 9.92
CA ALA A 156 16.13 -14.43 10.30
C ALA A 156 17.45 -14.65 11.05
N ARG A 157 17.47 -15.57 12.04
CA ARG A 157 18.69 -15.96 12.75
C ARG A 157 19.76 -16.57 11.83
N GLN A 158 19.36 -17.42 10.87
CA GLN A 158 20.28 -17.97 9.86
C GLN A 158 20.87 -16.87 8.96
N GLY A 159 20.08 -15.85 8.63
CA GLY A 159 20.54 -14.64 7.93
C GLY A 159 21.37 -13.68 8.78
N GLY A 160 21.63 -14.02 10.05
CA GLY A 160 22.45 -13.22 10.97
C GLY A 160 21.75 -11.95 11.48
N THR A 161 20.44 -11.83 11.32
CA THR A 161 19.69 -10.66 11.81
C THR A 161 19.39 -10.78 13.30
N ARG A 162 19.24 -9.64 13.98
CA ARG A 162 19.04 -9.57 15.45
C ARG A 162 17.61 -9.27 15.83
N ARG A 163 16.83 -8.76 14.90
CA ARG A 163 15.42 -8.43 15.15
C ARG A 163 14.55 -8.67 13.92
N VAL A 164 13.26 -8.87 14.14
CA VAL A 164 12.24 -8.95 13.12
C VAL A 164 11.28 -7.79 13.31
N LEU A 165 11.06 -7.01 12.25
CA LEU A 165 10.21 -5.83 12.19
C LEU A 165 9.07 -6.06 11.18
N GLY A 166 7.91 -5.48 11.40
CA GLY A 166 6.82 -5.56 10.40
C GLY A 166 5.42 -5.27 10.96
N PRO A 167 4.39 -5.59 10.16
CA PRO A 167 4.50 -6.18 8.82
C PRO A 167 4.92 -5.20 7.73
N MET A 168 5.65 -5.71 6.72
CA MET A 168 6.04 -4.99 5.51
C MET A 168 5.71 -5.82 4.27
N ASN A 169 5.07 -5.21 3.25
CA ASN A 169 4.54 -5.94 2.10
C ASN A 169 5.00 -5.33 0.74
N PRO A 170 6.29 -5.44 0.34
CA PRO A 170 7.39 -6.07 1.08
C PRO A 170 8.31 -5.08 1.84
N THR A 171 8.23 -3.76 1.57
CA THR A 171 9.11 -2.74 2.15
C THR A 171 8.33 -1.60 2.82
N MET A 172 9.06 -0.66 3.46
CA MET A 172 8.45 0.57 3.99
C MET A 172 7.91 1.48 2.88
N ASN A 173 8.39 1.36 1.65
CA ASN A 173 7.90 2.14 0.51
C ASN A 173 6.61 1.55 -0.10
N ASP A 174 6.19 0.35 0.35
CA ASP A 174 4.97 -0.34 -0.05
C ASP A 174 3.91 -0.30 1.06
N GLU A 175 3.01 -1.28 1.09
CA GLU A 175 2.00 -1.40 2.15
C GLU A 175 2.65 -1.95 3.44
N CYS A 176 2.49 -1.24 4.57
CA CYS A 176 3.06 -1.67 5.84
C CYS A 176 2.14 -1.39 7.03
N GLY A 177 2.42 -2.04 8.16
CA GLY A 177 1.68 -1.92 9.41
C GLY A 177 0.41 -2.77 9.48
N LEU A 178 0.05 -3.21 10.69
CA LEU A 178 -1.27 -3.78 11.01
C LEU A 178 -2.24 -2.67 11.39
N LEU A 179 -3.46 -2.75 10.90
CA LEU A 179 -4.57 -1.92 11.38
C LEU A 179 -4.80 -2.25 12.87
N VAL A 180 -4.76 -1.23 13.73
CA VAL A 180 -4.98 -1.36 15.18
C VAL A 180 -6.22 -0.61 15.63
N ASP A 181 -6.68 0.39 14.86
CA ASP A 181 -7.90 1.16 15.09
C ASP A 181 -8.57 1.53 13.76
N GLY A 182 -9.92 1.69 13.77
CA GLY A 182 -10.70 2.02 12.57
C GLY A 182 -11.09 0.80 11.73
N PHE A 183 -11.43 -0.33 12.35
CA PHE A 183 -11.83 -1.58 11.71
C PHE A 183 -13.23 -1.57 11.06
N ASP A 184 -14.00 -0.53 11.28
CA ASP A 184 -15.42 -0.39 10.88
C ASP A 184 -15.62 0.04 9.42
N SER A 185 -14.54 0.22 8.69
CA SER A 185 -14.58 0.65 7.30
C SER A 185 -13.49 -0.04 6.45
N PRO A 186 -13.72 -0.23 5.13
CA PRO A 186 -12.73 -0.83 4.24
C PRO A 186 -11.44 0.00 4.17
N PRO A 187 -10.31 -0.63 3.79
CA PRO A 187 -9.07 0.09 3.52
C PRO A 187 -9.23 0.97 2.28
N THR A 188 -8.56 2.11 2.28
CA THR A 188 -8.36 2.91 1.08
C THR A 188 -7.31 2.25 0.18
N PHE A 189 -7.28 2.62 -1.09
CA PHE A 189 -6.36 2.03 -2.08
C PHE A 189 -4.89 2.08 -1.63
N MET A 190 -4.19 0.96 -1.74
CA MET A 190 -2.81 0.77 -1.26
C MET A 190 -2.65 0.94 0.27
N MET A 191 -3.68 0.62 1.06
CA MET A 191 -3.58 0.51 2.51
C MET A 191 -3.81 -0.93 2.97
N THR A 192 -3.11 -1.34 4.01
CA THR A 192 -3.26 -2.66 4.62
C THR A 192 -4.63 -2.82 5.29
N TYR A 193 -5.05 -4.07 5.43
CA TYR A 193 -6.24 -4.45 6.20
C TYR A 193 -6.02 -5.83 6.81
N ASN A 194 -6.48 -6.00 8.04
CA ASN A 194 -6.38 -7.26 8.77
C ASN A 194 -7.55 -7.43 9.75
N PRO A 195 -7.89 -8.66 10.15
CA PRO A 195 -8.80 -8.92 11.26
C PRO A 195 -8.23 -8.40 12.59
N ARG A 196 -9.10 -8.03 13.51
CA ARG A 196 -8.70 -7.49 14.82
C ARG A 196 -7.86 -8.48 15.64
N TYR A 197 -8.15 -9.77 15.57
CA TYR A 197 -7.44 -10.80 16.33
C TYR A 197 -5.96 -10.96 15.94
N TYR A 198 -5.51 -10.37 14.81
CA TYR A 198 -4.07 -10.36 14.47
C TYR A 198 -3.23 -9.64 15.53
N LEU A 199 -3.81 -8.68 16.24
CA LEU A 199 -3.10 -7.96 17.30
C LEU A 199 -2.74 -8.91 18.45
N ASP A 200 -3.67 -9.78 18.82
CA ASP A 200 -3.46 -10.76 19.87
C ASP A 200 -2.45 -11.84 19.41
N LEU A 201 -2.54 -12.28 18.16
CA LEU A 201 -1.59 -13.25 17.59
C LEU A 201 -0.16 -12.69 17.57
N VAL A 202 0.02 -11.46 17.11
CA VAL A 202 1.35 -10.81 17.05
C VAL A 202 1.89 -10.54 18.47
N ALA A 203 1.05 -10.07 19.38
CA ALA A 203 1.43 -9.86 20.78
C ALA A 203 1.84 -11.15 21.47
N ALA A 204 1.14 -12.27 21.21
CA ALA A 204 1.46 -13.60 21.77
C ALA A 204 2.86 -14.10 21.32
N GLU A 205 3.35 -13.64 20.18
CA GLU A 205 4.71 -13.94 19.71
C GLU A 205 5.77 -12.97 20.26
N GLY A 206 5.43 -12.13 21.22
CA GLY A 206 6.39 -11.25 21.91
C GLY A 206 6.78 -9.99 21.14
N PHE A 207 6.04 -9.65 20.10
CA PHE A 207 6.24 -8.37 19.41
C PHE A 207 5.76 -7.18 20.24
N ARG A 208 6.50 -6.09 20.15
CA ARG A 208 6.16 -4.80 20.77
C ARG A 208 5.99 -3.70 19.73
N LYS A 209 5.23 -2.67 20.07
CA LYS A 209 5.06 -1.48 19.20
C LYS A 209 6.41 -0.82 18.94
N VAL A 210 6.61 -0.40 17.68
CA VAL A 210 7.72 0.47 17.28
C VAL A 210 7.19 1.83 16.83
N LYS A 211 6.23 1.87 15.91
CA LYS A 211 5.75 3.10 15.29
C LYS A 211 4.27 2.99 14.94
N ASP A 212 3.51 4.04 15.24
CA ASP A 212 2.15 4.20 14.72
C ASP A 212 2.15 5.08 13.46
N LEU A 213 1.28 4.71 12.53
CA LEU A 213 1.05 5.35 11.26
C LEU A 213 -0.41 5.77 11.20
N LEU A 214 -0.66 7.07 11.11
CA LEU A 214 -2.02 7.63 11.17
C LEU A 214 -2.59 7.82 9.77
N ALA A 215 -3.89 7.58 9.62
CA ALA A 215 -4.66 7.96 8.45
C ALA A 215 -5.70 9.02 8.82
N PHE A 216 -5.71 10.12 8.07
CA PHE A 216 -6.64 11.24 8.26
C PHE A 216 -7.73 11.20 7.20
N HIS A 217 -8.97 11.31 7.61
CA HIS A 217 -10.11 11.49 6.72
C HIS A 217 -10.46 12.98 6.63
N ILE A 218 -10.64 13.49 5.40
CA ILE A 218 -10.95 14.89 5.10
C ILE A 218 -12.23 14.92 4.27
N ASP A 219 -13.31 15.40 4.88
CA ASP A 219 -14.59 15.63 4.21
C ASP A 219 -14.53 16.94 3.41
N PHE A 220 -14.67 16.86 2.10
CA PHE A 220 -14.58 18.03 1.22
C PHE A 220 -15.64 19.08 1.49
N GLN A 221 -16.83 18.69 1.95
CA GLN A 221 -17.90 19.64 2.29
C GLN A 221 -17.58 20.46 3.56
N LYS A 222 -16.73 19.92 4.45
CA LYS A 222 -16.32 20.55 5.70
C LYS A 222 -14.95 21.22 5.62
N CYS A 223 -14.27 21.06 4.49
CA CYS A 223 -12.93 21.61 4.29
C CYS A 223 -13.02 23.16 4.20
N PRO A 224 -12.23 23.92 5.00
CA PRO A 224 -12.27 25.38 5.04
C PRO A 224 -11.53 26.01 3.84
N LEU A 225 -12.04 25.79 2.64
CA LEU A 225 -11.39 26.15 1.37
C LEU A 225 -11.00 27.62 1.26
N ASP A 226 -11.87 28.56 1.71
CA ASP A 226 -11.57 29.98 1.64
C ASP A 226 -10.37 30.36 2.51
N ARG A 227 -10.24 29.72 3.67
CA ARG A 227 -9.07 29.90 4.55
C ARG A 227 -7.80 29.36 3.87
N LEU A 228 -7.89 28.18 3.28
CA LEU A 228 -6.78 27.52 2.60
C LEU A 228 -6.35 28.30 1.34
N ALA A 229 -7.30 28.78 0.56
CA ALA A 229 -7.03 29.64 -0.60
C ALA A 229 -6.30 30.92 -0.19
N ARG A 230 -6.69 31.54 0.94
CA ARG A 230 -5.97 32.72 1.48
C ARG A 230 -4.55 32.39 1.91
N ILE A 231 -4.32 31.24 2.56
CA ILE A 231 -2.97 30.78 2.95
C ILE A 231 -2.15 30.55 1.68
N ALA A 232 -2.66 29.81 0.72
CA ALA A 232 -2.00 29.55 -0.56
C ALA A 232 -1.68 30.85 -1.33
N GLY A 233 -2.60 31.83 -1.32
CA GLY A 233 -2.39 33.15 -1.92
C GLY A 233 -1.23 33.93 -1.25
N LYS A 234 -1.17 33.90 0.09
CA LYS A 234 -0.06 34.54 0.83
C LYS A 234 1.29 33.85 0.55
N THR A 235 1.28 32.51 0.45
CA THR A 235 2.49 31.75 0.09
C THR A 235 3.00 32.15 -1.29
N ARG A 236 2.13 32.24 -2.30
CA ARG A 236 2.50 32.70 -3.65
C ARG A 236 3.04 34.13 -3.68
N GLN A 237 2.47 35.02 -2.87
CA GLN A 237 2.95 36.41 -2.79
C GLN A 237 4.34 36.51 -2.13
N ARG A 238 4.60 35.67 -1.13
CA ARG A 238 5.89 35.67 -0.40
C ARG A 238 7.00 34.95 -1.16
N HIS A 239 6.63 33.98 -1.97
CA HIS A 239 7.51 33.10 -2.70
C HIS A 239 7.14 33.08 -4.19
N PRO A 240 7.28 34.21 -4.91
CA PRO A 240 6.94 34.34 -6.33
C PRO A 240 7.86 33.45 -7.22
N GLU A 241 9.02 33.09 -6.71
CA GLU A 241 9.98 32.17 -7.36
C GLU A 241 9.47 30.73 -7.42
N ILE A 242 8.44 30.37 -6.63
CA ILE A 242 7.91 29.01 -6.56
C ILE A 242 6.75 28.84 -7.54
N THR A 243 6.89 27.89 -8.43
CA THR A 243 5.86 27.49 -9.38
C THR A 243 5.37 26.08 -9.07
N LEU A 244 4.07 25.81 -9.27
CA LEU A 244 3.50 24.47 -9.21
C LEU A 244 3.29 23.94 -10.61
N VAL A 245 3.95 22.84 -10.92
CA VAL A 245 3.87 22.15 -12.21
C VAL A 245 3.04 20.89 -12.05
N PRO A 246 1.89 20.76 -12.76
CA PRO A 246 1.13 19.53 -12.73
C PRO A 246 1.83 18.44 -13.53
N VAL A 247 2.08 17.29 -12.90
CA VAL A 247 2.55 16.08 -13.60
C VAL A 247 1.38 15.48 -14.36
N ARG A 248 1.57 15.23 -15.63
CA ARG A 248 0.58 14.61 -16.51
C ARG A 248 1.00 13.20 -16.85
N ARG A 249 0.05 12.36 -17.19
CA ARG A 249 0.35 11.01 -17.67
C ARG A 249 1.33 11.00 -18.86
N ALA A 250 1.25 12.01 -19.73
CA ALA A 250 2.14 12.15 -20.89
C ALA A 250 3.58 12.48 -20.49
N THR A 251 3.78 13.29 -19.43
CA THR A 251 5.10 13.78 -18.97
C THR A 251 5.65 12.97 -17.80
N LEU A 252 4.93 11.96 -17.30
CA LEU A 252 5.30 11.21 -16.10
C LEU A 252 6.76 10.72 -16.16
N SER A 253 7.18 10.14 -17.28
CA SER A 253 8.54 9.57 -17.39
C SER A 253 9.64 10.62 -17.28
N SER A 254 9.42 11.84 -17.81
CA SER A 254 10.36 12.95 -17.67
C SER A 254 10.32 13.60 -16.30
N ASP A 255 9.14 13.59 -15.63
CA ASP A 255 8.97 14.22 -14.32
C ASP A 255 9.40 13.31 -13.17
N MET A 256 9.58 11.99 -13.42
CA MET A 256 9.99 11.03 -12.38
C MET A 256 11.35 11.32 -11.75
N ALA A 257 12.29 11.87 -12.51
CA ALA A 257 13.59 12.27 -11.96
C ALA A 257 13.42 13.37 -10.88
N LYS A 258 12.54 14.35 -11.13
CA LYS A 258 12.20 15.42 -10.18
C LYS A 258 11.51 14.85 -8.93
N VAL A 259 10.56 13.94 -9.12
CA VAL A 259 9.85 13.27 -8.01
C VAL A 259 10.83 12.49 -7.14
N LYS A 260 11.74 11.71 -7.75
CA LYS A 260 12.77 10.96 -7.04
C LYS A 260 13.68 11.86 -6.22
N GLU A 261 14.17 12.95 -6.83
CA GLU A 261 15.06 13.90 -6.17
C GLU A 261 14.41 14.46 -4.89
N VAL A 262 13.15 14.92 -5.01
CA VAL A 262 12.43 15.44 -3.84
C VAL A 262 12.14 14.31 -2.84
N TYR A 263 11.74 13.11 -3.31
CA TYR A 263 11.44 11.99 -2.44
C TYR A 263 12.65 11.64 -1.56
N ASN A 264 13.81 11.45 -2.16
CA ASN A 264 15.01 11.06 -1.42
C ASN A 264 15.52 12.17 -0.49
N ALA A 265 15.28 13.45 -0.81
CA ALA A 265 15.68 14.57 0.05
C ALA A 265 14.67 14.91 1.15
N ALA A 266 13.37 14.78 0.89
CA ALA A 266 12.34 15.22 1.82
C ALA A 266 12.10 14.26 3.00
N TRP A 267 12.46 12.98 2.88
CA TRP A 267 12.18 11.95 3.90
C TRP A 267 13.43 11.36 4.54
N GLN A 268 14.64 11.85 4.20
CA GLN A 268 15.91 11.26 4.69
C GLN A 268 15.99 11.12 6.21
N ASP A 269 15.35 12.04 6.96
CA ASP A 269 15.35 12.05 8.42
C ASP A 269 14.14 11.32 9.04
N ASN A 270 13.25 10.80 8.21
CA ASN A 270 12.06 10.10 8.71
C ASN A 270 12.44 8.71 9.20
N TRP A 271 11.78 8.29 10.28
CA TRP A 271 11.94 6.94 10.80
C TRP A 271 11.67 5.88 9.71
N GLY A 272 12.59 4.93 9.57
CA GLY A 272 12.45 3.82 8.62
C GLY A 272 12.57 4.19 7.14
N PHE A 273 12.90 5.43 6.81
CA PHE A 273 13.05 5.85 5.41
C PHE A 273 14.18 5.10 4.70
N ILE A 274 13.90 4.64 3.50
CA ILE A 274 14.87 4.02 2.60
C ILE A 274 14.85 4.78 1.27
N PRO A 275 16.00 5.30 0.81
CA PRO A 275 16.07 5.92 -0.50
C PRO A 275 15.67 4.90 -1.58
N MET A 276 14.84 5.31 -2.51
CA MET A 276 14.48 4.46 -3.65
C MET A 276 15.55 4.54 -4.73
N THR A 277 15.88 3.38 -5.29
CA THR A 277 16.72 3.28 -6.48
C THR A 277 15.97 3.76 -7.74
N ASP A 278 16.70 4.05 -8.83
CA ASP A 278 16.07 4.41 -10.12
C ASP A 278 15.15 3.30 -10.62
N ALA A 279 15.59 2.06 -10.50
CA ALA A 279 14.83 0.90 -10.94
C ALA A 279 13.51 0.72 -10.15
N GLU A 280 13.54 0.95 -8.83
CA GLU A 280 12.33 0.89 -7.99
C GLU A 280 11.33 2.00 -8.32
N ILE A 281 11.82 3.23 -8.56
CA ILE A 281 10.96 4.35 -8.97
C ILE A 281 10.35 4.08 -10.33
N ASP A 282 11.12 3.60 -11.31
CA ASP A 282 10.62 3.23 -12.62
C ASP A 282 9.60 2.10 -12.55
N PHE A 283 9.84 1.10 -11.70
CA PHE A 283 8.91 0.01 -11.47
C PHE A 283 7.58 0.51 -10.88
N MET A 284 7.65 1.37 -9.87
CA MET A 284 6.49 2.00 -9.26
C MET A 284 5.74 2.90 -10.26
N ALA A 285 6.46 3.74 -11.01
CA ALA A 285 5.87 4.63 -12.00
C ALA A 285 5.10 3.86 -13.09
N LYS A 286 5.66 2.75 -13.58
CA LYS A 286 4.98 1.86 -14.55
C LYS A 286 3.67 1.28 -13.99
N ARG A 287 3.65 0.92 -12.71
CA ARG A 287 2.45 0.39 -12.02
C ARG A 287 1.40 1.47 -11.79
N LEU A 288 1.82 2.69 -11.41
CA LEU A 288 0.92 3.79 -11.08
C LEU A 288 0.39 4.52 -12.31
N LYS A 289 1.14 4.55 -13.42
CA LYS A 289 0.78 5.29 -14.64
C LYS A 289 -0.66 5.09 -15.12
N PRO A 290 -1.23 3.87 -15.15
CA PRO A 290 -2.62 3.65 -15.57
C PRO A 290 -3.66 4.30 -14.62
N LEU A 291 -3.29 4.51 -13.36
CA LEU A 291 -4.16 4.97 -12.28
C LEU A 291 -4.18 6.49 -12.13
N LEU A 292 -3.27 7.19 -12.82
CA LEU A 292 -3.09 8.62 -12.68
C LEU A 292 -4.28 9.41 -13.24
N VAL A 293 -4.65 10.45 -12.50
CA VAL A 293 -5.58 11.51 -12.94
C VAL A 293 -4.80 12.81 -12.99
N ASP A 294 -4.84 13.47 -14.15
CA ASP A 294 -4.13 14.74 -14.34
C ASP A 294 -4.60 15.79 -13.31
N GLY A 295 -3.64 16.49 -12.70
CA GLY A 295 -3.90 17.49 -11.67
C GLY A 295 -4.01 16.94 -10.24
N LEU A 296 -3.78 15.64 -10.02
CA LEU A 296 -3.63 15.04 -8.69
C LEU A 296 -2.16 14.83 -8.29
N ILE A 297 -1.22 15.11 -9.20
CA ILE A 297 0.21 15.08 -8.94
C ILE A 297 0.77 16.45 -9.26
N TRP A 298 1.51 17.01 -8.31
CA TRP A 298 2.13 18.33 -8.43
C TRP A 298 3.58 18.28 -8.01
N VAL A 299 4.43 18.95 -8.77
CA VAL A 299 5.81 19.27 -8.39
C VAL A 299 5.89 20.76 -8.13
N ALA A 300 6.44 21.15 -6.98
CA ALA A 300 6.81 22.52 -6.69
C ALA A 300 8.25 22.73 -7.14
N GLU A 301 8.49 23.79 -7.93
CA GLU A 301 9.81 24.17 -8.44
C GLU A 301 10.14 25.60 -7.98
N ALA A 302 11.38 25.82 -7.55
CA ALA A 302 11.94 27.13 -7.26
C ALA A 302 13.11 27.38 -8.21
N ALA A 303 13.01 28.40 -9.06
CA ALA A 303 14.00 28.71 -10.10
C ALA A 303 14.35 27.51 -11.01
N GLY A 304 13.37 26.64 -11.28
CA GLY A 304 13.51 25.43 -12.11
C GLY A 304 14.00 24.18 -11.37
N GLU A 305 14.39 24.29 -10.09
CA GLU A 305 14.75 23.13 -9.26
C GLU A 305 13.54 22.54 -8.55
N PRO A 306 13.34 21.22 -8.51
CA PRO A 306 12.25 20.59 -7.80
C PRO A 306 12.49 20.68 -6.28
N VAL A 307 11.54 21.29 -5.55
CA VAL A 307 11.64 21.55 -4.11
C VAL A 307 10.57 20.86 -3.28
N GLY A 308 9.51 20.38 -3.92
CA GLY A 308 8.43 19.63 -3.27
C GLY A 308 7.61 18.84 -4.27
N PHE A 309 6.89 17.82 -3.80
CA PHE A 309 5.89 17.14 -4.62
C PHE A 309 4.75 16.57 -3.79
N MET A 310 3.62 16.41 -4.46
CA MET A 310 2.42 15.75 -3.92
C MET A 310 1.92 14.73 -4.92
N LEU A 311 1.57 13.55 -4.42
CA LEU A 311 0.92 12.48 -5.19
C LEU A 311 -0.39 12.09 -4.52
N ALA A 312 -1.49 12.21 -5.26
CA ALA A 312 -2.77 11.65 -4.88
C ALA A 312 -3.32 10.75 -5.99
N LEU A 313 -4.08 9.73 -5.60
CA LEU A 313 -4.76 8.80 -6.51
C LEU A 313 -6.23 8.64 -6.10
N PRO A 314 -7.13 8.35 -7.05
CA PRO A 314 -8.48 7.91 -6.72
C PRO A 314 -8.46 6.61 -5.90
N ASP A 315 -9.37 6.48 -4.94
CA ASP A 315 -9.57 5.22 -4.19
C ASP A 315 -10.27 4.18 -5.05
N TYR A 316 -9.48 3.45 -5.83
CA TYR A 316 -10.00 2.41 -6.71
C TYR A 316 -10.56 1.18 -5.96
N ASN A 317 -10.37 1.06 -4.63
CA ASN A 317 -10.88 -0.08 -3.87
C ASN A 317 -12.39 -0.24 -3.98
N THR A 318 -13.14 0.87 -4.05
CA THR A 318 -14.60 0.84 -4.29
C THR A 318 -14.94 0.13 -5.62
N ALA A 319 -14.15 0.37 -6.65
CA ALA A 319 -14.34 -0.22 -7.97
C ALA A 319 -13.77 -1.64 -8.08
N LEU A 320 -12.69 -1.94 -7.34
CA LEU A 320 -11.98 -3.22 -7.34
C LEU A 320 -12.67 -4.29 -6.48
N LYS A 321 -13.34 -3.89 -5.39
CA LYS A 321 -13.98 -4.80 -4.43
C LYS A 321 -14.90 -5.85 -5.08
N PRO A 322 -15.78 -5.49 -6.05
CA PRO A 322 -16.62 -6.48 -6.72
C PRO A 322 -15.85 -7.50 -7.54
N LEU A 323 -14.63 -7.18 -8.01
CA LEU A 323 -13.81 -8.06 -8.83
C LEU A 323 -13.18 -9.21 -8.03
N ARG A 324 -13.14 -9.11 -6.70
CA ARG A 324 -12.52 -10.09 -5.82
C ARG A 324 -11.12 -10.51 -6.31
N GLY A 325 -10.29 -9.51 -6.69
CA GLY A 325 -8.91 -9.70 -7.14
C GLY A 325 -8.74 -10.29 -8.55
N ARG A 326 -9.82 -10.55 -9.30
CA ARG A 326 -9.79 -11.18 -10.62
C ARG A 326 -10.42 -10.28 -11.68
N LEU A 327 -9.61 -9.78 -12.63
CA LEU A 327 -10.11 -8.94 -13.72
C LEU A 327 -10.99 -9.71 -14.72
N LEU A 328 -10.64 -10.97 -15.01
CA LEU A 328 -11.35 -11.78 -16.02
C LEU A 328 -12.57 -12.46 -15.42
N THR A 329 -13.58 -11.67 -15.12
CA THR A 329 -14.89 -12.11 -14.67
C THR A 329 -15.97 -11.26 -15.31
N PRO A 330 -17.24 -11.71 -15.38
CA PRO A 330 -18.36 -10.86 -15.86
C PRO A 330 -18.49 -9.53 -15.08
N ARG A 331 -17.97 -9.48 -13.85
CA ARG A 331 -17.93 -8.28 -13.00
C ARG A 331 -17.03 -7.18 -13.55
N LEU A 332 -16.13 -7.48 -14.50
CA LEU A 332 -15.34 -6.50 -15.24
C LEU A 332 -16.23 -5.43 -15.90
N LEU A 333 -17.44 -5.79 -16.36
CA LEU A 333 -18.38 -4.83 -16.94
C LEU A 333 -18.70 -3.68 -15.98
N GLY A 334 -18.81 -3.95 -14.69
CA GLY A 334 -19.01 -2.92 -13.67
C GLY A 334 -17.79 -2.04 -13.42
N PHE A 335 -16.58 -2.53 -13.74
CA PHE A 335 -15.32 -1.80 -13.61
C PHE A 335 -14.97 -0.98 -14.85
N LEU A 336 -15.50 -1.34 -16.03
CA LEU A 336 -15.25 -0.65 -17.29
C LEU A 336 -15.48 0.86 -17.24
N PRO A 337 -16.56 1.41 -16.64
CA PRO A 337 -16.77 2.85 -16.55
C PRO A 337 -15.62 3.58 -15.84
N TYR A 338 -14.98 2.96 -14.86
CA TYR A 338 -13.81 3.52 -14.17
C TYR A 338 -12.56 3.47 -15.05
N LEU A 339 -12.35 2.38 -15.78
CA LEU A 339 -11.24 2.25 -16.74
C LEU A 339 -11.35 3.25 -17.89
N LEU A 340 -12.57 3.46 -18.40
CA LEU A 340 -12.85 4.40 -19.49
C LEU A 340 -12.89 5.87 -18.99
N GLY A 341 -12.84 6.09 -17.67
CA GLY A 341 -12.87 7.41 -17.07
C GLY A 341 -14.25 8.09 -17.12
N TRP A 342 -15.33 7.32 -17.38
CA TRP A 342 -16.71 7.80 -17.29
C TRP A 342 -17.18 7.91 -15.84
N LYS A 343 -16.57 7.16 -14.95
CA LYS A 343 -16.77 7.19 -13.50
C LYS A 343 -15.46 7.42 -12.78
N CYS A 344 -15.49 8.23 -11.71
CA CYS A 344 -14.40 8.36 -10.77
C CYS A 344 -14.87 7.86 -9.39
N PRO A 345 -14.02 7.16 -8.60
CA PRO A 345 -14.35 6.86 -7.21
C PRO A 345 -14.66 8.14 -6.43
N PRO A 346 -15.55 8.09 -5.42
CA PRO A 346 -15.91 9.28 -4.67
C PRO A 346 -14.83 9.79 -3.73
N ARG A 347 -13.81 8.98 -3.47
CA ARG A 347 -12.67 9.26 -2.56
C ARG A 347 -11.37 9.30 -3.34
N CYS A 348 -10.42 10.13 -2.89
CA CYS A 348 -9.02 10.03 -3.28
C CYS A 348 -8.13 9.77 -2.05
N ARG A 349 -6.90 9.31 -2.30
CA ARG A 349 -5.87 9.17 -1.28
C ARG A 349 -4.69 10.06 -1.64
N VAL A 350 -4.28 10.93 -0.71
CA VAL A 350 -2.99 11.62 -0.75
C VAL A 350 -1.96 10.64 -0.18
N ILE A 351 -1.14 10.09 -1.08
CA ILE A 351 -0.17 9.04 -0.75
C ILE A 351 1.12 9.64 -0.23
N THR A 352 1.55 10.74 -0.88
CA THR A 352 2.84 11.35 -0.61
C THR A 352 2.72 12.86 -0.71
N LEU A 353 3.28 13.57 0.26
CA LEU A 353 3.42 15.01 0.26
C LEU A 353 4.73 15.35 0.98
N GLY A 354 5.68 15.92 0.27
CA GLY A 354 6.98 16.25 0.82
C GLY A 354 7.59 17.50 0.22
N VAL A 355 8.37 18.17 1.04
CA VAL A 355 9.10 19.40 0.71
C VAL A 355 10.53 19.26 1.23
N LYS A 356 11.52 19.63 0.40
CA LYS A 356 12.93 19.66 0.81
C LYS A 356 13.10 20.58 2.03
N GLU A 357 13.98 20.22 2.94
CA GLU A 357 14.17 20.86 4.24
C GLU A 357 14.28 22.39 4.14
N LYS A 358 15.09 22.90 3.23
CA LYS A 358 15.30 24.33 2.99
C LYS A 358 13.99 25.12 2.72
N TYR A 359 12.96 24.45 2.22
CA TYR A 359 11.67 25.07 1.83
C TYR A 359 10.52 24.70 2.77
N ARG A 360 10.78 23.93 3.85
CA ARG A 360 9.79 23.65 4.88
C ARG A 360 9.38 24.95 5.59
N ASN A 361 8.17 24.96 6.16
CA ASN A 361 7.58 26.12 6.86
C ASN A 361 7.28 27.34 5.97
N HIS A 362 7.44 27.24 4.66
CA HIS A 362 7.08 28.30 3.71
C HIS A 362 5.63 28.15 3.19
N GLY A 363 4.90 27.12 3.64
CA GLY A 363 3.49 26.88 3.27
C GLY A 363 3.31 26.18 1.92
N LEU A 364 4.38 25.56 1.38
CA LEU A 364 4.32 24.84 0.10
C LEU A 364 3.40 23.62 0.18
N GLU A 365 3.41 22.93 1.33
CA GLU A 365 2.53 21.78 1.58
C GLU A 365 1.06 22.22 1.48
N ALA A 366 0.71 23.34 2.12
CA ALA A 366 -0.64 23.91 2.05
C ALA A 366 -1.01 24.37 0.64
N LEU A 367 -0.04 24.91 -0.10
CA LEU A 367 -0.23 25.35 -1.48
C LEU A 367 -0.52 24.14 -2.39
N MET A 368 0.28 23.07 -2.33
CA MET A 368 0.08 21.84 -3.11
C MET A 368 -1.23 21.15 -2.76
N LEU A 369 -1.55 21.00 -1.47
CA LEU A 369 -2.83 20.44 -1.03
C LEU A 369 -4.00 21.26 -1.56
N THR A 370 -3.94 22.61 -1.50
CA THR A 370 -5.01 23.46 -2.00
C THR A 370 -5.26 23.25 -3.49
N GLU A 371 -4.24 23.11 -4.31
CA GLU A 371 -4.39 22.83 -5.74
C GLU A 371 -4.92 21.41 -6.00
N GLY A 372 -4.42 20.43 -5.23
CA GLY A 372 -4.94 19.07 -5.26
C GLY A 372 -6.43 19.01 -4.90
N PHE A 373 -6.85 19.71 -3.86
CA PHE A 373 -8.28 19.81 -3.47
C PHE A 373 -9.13 20.48 -4.54
N LYS A 374 -8.67 21.59 -5.14
CA LYS A 374 -9.39 22.22 -6.27
C LYS A 374 -9.61 21.24 -7.41
N THR A 375 -8.59 20.44 -7.73
CA THR A 375 -8.73 19.39 -8.74
C THR A 375 -9.69 18.31 -8.26
N GLY A 376 -9.58 17.87 -7.01
CA GLY A 376 -10.46 16.86 -6.41
C GLY A 376 -11.93 17.25 -6.50
N PHE A 377 -12.26 18.52 -6.22
CA PHE A 377 -13.63 19.05 -6.40
C PHE A 377 -14.09 19.00 -7.85
N LYS A 378 -13.22 19.39 -8.80
CA LYS A 378 -13.55 19.36 -10.24
C LYS A 378 -13.78 17.94 -10.74
N VAL A 379 -13.03 16.97 -10.21
CA VAL A 379 -13.19 15.54 -10.53
C VAL A 379 -14.42 14.94 -9.88
N GLY A 380 -14.94 15.56 -8.81
CA GLY A 380 -16.16 15.12 -8.11
C GLY A 380 -15.90 14.23 -6.90
N PHE A 381 -14.68 14.27 -6.31
CA PHE A 381 -14.44 13.61 -5.03
C PHE A 381 -15.26 14.25 -3.91
N LYS A 382 -15.71 13.41 -2.99
CA LYS A 382 -16.47 13.82 -1.81
C LYS A 382 -15.57 13.96 -0.57
N ASP A 383 -14.54 13.14 -0.51
CA ASP A 383 -13.60 13.09 0.59
C ASP A 383 -12.20 12.64 0.13
N ALA A 384 -11.21 12.84 1.00
CA ALA A 384 -9.87 12.34 0.82
C ALA A 384 -9.38 11.61 2.08
N GLU A 385 -8.51 10.64 1.87
CA GLU A 385 -7.63 10.11 2.91
C GLU A 385 -6.22 10.65 2.71
N ALA A 386 -5.60 11.16 3.78
CA ALA A 386 -4.16 11.41 3.81
C ALA A 386 -3.51 10.34 4.69
N SER A 387 -2.73 9.44 4.09
CA SER A 387 -2.15 8.28 4.78
C SER A 387 -0.89 7.78 4.08
N TRP A 388 0.02 7.20 4.81
CA TRP A 388 0.09 7.18 6.27
C TRP A 388 1.05 8.28 6.77
N ILE A 389 0.75 8.80 7.95
CA ILE A 389 1.51 9.86 8.60
C ILE A 389 2.15 9.27 9.86
N LEU A 390 3.45 9.40 10.04
CA LEU A 390 4.14 9.00 11.27
C LEU A 390 3.54 9.73 12.49
N GLU A 391 3.32 9.02 13.59
CA GLU A 391 2.70 9.58 14.81
C GLU A 391 3.46 10.79 15.39
N ASP A 392 4.77 10.87 15.14
CA ASP A 392 5.64 11.97 15.57
C ASP A 392 5.79 13.10 14.55
N ASN A 393 5.19 12.97 13.36
CA ASN A 393 5.15 14.07 12.38
C ASN A 393 4.02 15.06 12.72
N LEU A 394 4.20 15.75 13.87
CA LEU A 394 3.20 16.68 14.41
C LEU A 394 2.87 17.83 13.46
N MET A 395 3.84 18.26 12.63
CA MET A 395 3.61 19.34 11.66
C MET A 395 2.60 18.91 10.61
N MET A 396 2.74 17.71 10.05
CA MET A 396 1.78 17.18 9.07
C MET A 396 0.42 16.92 9.71
N CYS A 397 0.36 16.38 10.93
CA CYS A 397 -0.90 16.18 11.64
C CYS A 397 -1.66 17.53 11.80
N ARG A 398 -1.01 18.59 12.30
CA ARG A 398 -1.61 19.92 12.44
C ARG A 398 -2.04 20.53 11.10
N LEU A 399 -1.25 20.31 10.05
CA LEU A 399 -1.61 20.76 8.71
C LEU A 399 -2.92 20.09 8.25
N LEU A 400 -3.01 18.78 8.37
CA LEU A 400 -4.21 18.02 7.97
C LEU A 400 -5.43 18.41 8.82
N GLU A 401 -5.27 18.61 10.13
CA GLU A 401 -6.32 19.15 11.02
C GLU A 401 -6.79 20.54 10.56
N ALA A 402 -5.87 21.40 10.13
CA ALA A 402 -6.23 22.71 9.58
C ALA A 402 -7.03 22.63 8.28
N PHE A 403 -6.91 21.52 7.53
CA PHE A 403 -7.74 21.15 6.37
C PHE A 403 -9.07 20.47 6.76
N GLY A 404 -9.39 20.39 8.05
CA GLY A 404 -10.59 19.72 8.56
C GLY A 404 -10.44 18.19 8.65
N GLY A 405 -9.22 17.69 8.52
CA GLY A 405 -8.89 16.27 8.63
C GLY A 405 -9.02 15.77 10.06
N LYS A 406 -9.46 14.52 10.21
CA LYS A 406 -9.54 13.83 11.50
C LYS A 406 -8.85 12.48 11.37
N PRO A 407 -8.00 12.09 12.34
CA PRO A 407 -7.48 10.73 12.38
C PRO A 407 -8.66 9.78 12.55
N TYR A 408 -8.70 8.70 11.74
CA TYR A 408 -9.80 7.75 11.76
C TYR A 408 -9.35 6.29 11.65
N LYS A 409 -8.08 6.06 11.26
CA LYS A 409 -7.43 4.76 11.30
C LYS A 409 -6.02 4.92 11.83
N THR A 410 -5.58 3.90 12.56
CA THR A 410 -4.19 3.78 13.02
C THR A 410 -3.65 2.43 12.58
N TYR A 411 -2.47 2.45 12.02
CA TYR A 411 -1.70 1.26 11.66
C TYR A 411 -0.46 1.22 12.53
N ARG A 412 0.04 0.03 12.83
CA ARG A 412 1.18 -0.15 13.74
C ARG A 412 2.21 -1.09 13.17
N LEU A 413 3.45 -0.66 13.28
CA LEU A 413 4.62 -1.51 13.09
C LEU A 413 5.07 -2.07 14.41
N PHE A 414 5.49 -3.32 14.37
CA PHE A 414 5.91 -4.09 15.53
C PHE A 414 7.32 -4.62 15.32
N GLU A 415 8.04 -4.84 16.43
CA GLU A 415 9.34 -5.48 16.41
C GLU A 415 9.48 -6.53 17.49
N ARG A 416 10.39 -7.48 17.26
CA ARG A 416 10.84 -8.48 18.22
C ARG A 416 12.31 -8.80 17.99
N GLU A 417 13.08 -8.96 19.05
CA GLU A 417 14.43 -9.51 19.01
C GLU A 417 14.40 -11.03 18.78
N VAL A 418 15.38 -11.59 18.02
CA VAL A 418 15.41 -13.00 17.61
C VAL A 418 16.78 -13.65 17.83
#